data_370f41bd6dc5ac71bac1b95d1ad3ae59
#
_entry.id   370f41bd6dc5ac71bac1b95d1ad3ae59
#
_cell.length_a   1.000
_cell.length_b   1.000
_cell.length_c   1.000
_cell.angle_alpha   90.00
_cell.angle_beta   90.00
_cell.angle_gamma   90.00
#
_symmetry.space_group_name_H-M   'P 1'
#
loop_
_entity.id
_entity.type
_entity.pdbx_description
1 polymer ?
#
loop_
_entity_poly.entity_id
_entity_poly.type
_entity_poly.pdbx_seq_one_letter_code
_entity_poly.pdbx_strand_id
1 'polypeptide(L)'
;MYLMEWILWLSVIKSDAWLQEQADENPNDLASKPLEPVYEDLLVAEYARLRAARSDHAESRGPVYACDNTILEMRCGAMEEKRGFVTLISAFFFLPTLVATEGIPILFTDPNAGHWSISKAAVLILLVVMSAASLYVYFKYLFRFTRLESFTSRHLLIRFNRITRQVYLHRPPSCGGIAVLPWDDIHHDTVPGVNLVVGWYPPYSPLPFPNMVFVGKKSVSEFEMKAEWEYIRRYMDEGGLDAVDPPRLSSHLPLPWAAFAAQFEALGPYLRHSGPLTWLGMLLISPALVVIGLGHWVSLLLCWRPRWPKIIREAGLPGKPTPPLTTIDDYPPELREALLENAHRWVVRPGSPPPRPKRFSLKGSWENRKR
;
A
#
# COMPACT_ATOMS: atom_id res chain seq x y z
N MET A 1 2.43 -4.97 -3.40
CA MET A 1 3.38 -4.94 -2.26
C MET A 1 2.82 -4.03 -1.18
N TYR A 2 2.74 -4.47 0.07
CA TYR A 2 2.07 -3.73 1.17
C TYR A 2 3.05 -2.95 2.05
N LEU A 3 4.17 -2.54 1.48
CA LEU A 3 5.24 -1.87 2.23
C LEU A 3 4.78 -0.51 2.78
N MET A 4 4.09 0.30 1.96
CA MET A 4 3.63 1.62 2.39
C MET A 4 2.58 1.52 3.50
N GLU A 5 1.62 0.62 3.35
CA GLU A 5 0.59 0.37 4.35
C GLU A 5 1.18 -0.16 5.65
N TRP A 6 2.20 -1.01 5.55
CA TRP A 6 2.94 -1.50 6.71
C TRP A 6 3.74 -0.38 7.41
N ILE A 7 4.41 0.49 6.63
CA ILE A 7 5.15 1.66 7.19
C ILE A 7 4.18 2.62 7.86
N LEU A 8 3.06 2.95 7.21
CA LEU A 8 2.03 3.80 7.81
C LEU A 8 1.48 3.21 9.11
N TRP A 9 1.21 1.91 9.11
CA TRP A 9 0.74 1.21 10.30
C TRP A 9 1.79 1.23 11.41
N LEU A 10 3.07 1.00 11.07
CA LEU A 10 4.15 1.10 12.04
C LEU A 10 4.31 2.51 12.62
N SER A 11 4.12 3.56 11.81
CA SER A 11 4.20 4.95 12.30
C SER A 11 3.09 5.28 13.29
N VAL A 12 1.96 4.58 13.24
CA VAL A 12 0.87 4.72 14.22
C VAL A 12 1.19 3.99 15.53
N ILE A 13 1.86 2.83 15.45
CA ILE A 13 2.18 2.00 16.63
C ILE A 13 3.43 2.47 17.37
N LYS A 14 4.40 3.09 16.68
CA LYS A 14 5.69 3.44 17.27
C LYS A 14 5.59 4.66 18.20
N SER A 15 6.24 4.57 19.36
CA SER A 15 6.25 5.62 20.35
C SER A 15 7.08 6.85 19.93
N ASP A 16 6.79 8.00 20.52
CA ASP A 16 7.59 9.21 20.30
C ASP A 16 9.06 9.00 20.72
N ALA A 17 9.31 8.22 21.76
CA ALA A 17 10.68 7.88 22.19
C ALA A 17 11.47 7.19 21.08
N TRP A 18 10.86 6.22 20.38
CA TRP A 18 11.49 5.53 19.26
C TRP A 18 11.73 6.47 18.06
N LEU A 19 10.78 7.40 17.80
CA LEU A 19 10.94 8.39 16.73
C LEU A 19 12.04 9.40 17.07
N GLN A 20 12.17 9.79 18.35
CA GLN A 20 13.22 10.67 18.83
C GLN A 20 14.59 10.01 18.67
N GLU A 21 14.73 8.74 19.07
CA GLU A 21 15.97 7.97 18.88
C GLU A 21 16.40 7.92 17.41
N GLN A 22 15.44 7.68 16.50
CA GLN A 22 15.73 7.73 15.06
C GLN A 22 16.10 9.13 14.55
N ALA A 23 15.49 10.18 15.09
CA ALA A 23 15.82 11.56 14.75
C ALA A 23 17.24 11.93 15.18
N ASP A 24 17.66 11.46 16.34
CA ASP A 24 19.01 11.69 16.88
C ASP A 24 20.07 10.91 16.08
N GLU A 25 19.73 9.69 15.62
CA GLU A 25 20.61 8.88 14.77
C GLU A 25 20.72 9.42 13.35
N ASN A 26 19.66 9.99 12.80
CA ASN A 26 19.61 10.44 11.41
C ASN A 26 18.85 11.77 11.24
N PRO A 27 19.43 12.92 11.65
CA PRO A 27 18.74 14.21 11.69
C PRO A 27 18.27 14.73 10.33
N ASN A 28 18.74 14.14 9.23
CA ASN A 28 18.32 14.49 7.86
C ASN A 28 17.15 13.67 7.33
N ASP A 29 16.70 12.65 8.06
CA ASP A 29 15.57 11.82 7.65
C ASP A 29 14.25 12.55 7.92
N LEU A 30 13.45 12.75 6.85
CA LEU A 30 12.12 13.34 6.94
C LEU A 30 11.15 12.49 7.79
N ALA A 31 11.35 11.18 7.84
CA ALA A 31 10.52 10.27 8.62
C ALA A 31 10.74 10.41 10.14
N SER A 32 11.89 10.94 10.57
CA SER A 32 12.24 11.13 11.96
C SER A 32 11.79 12.47 12.55
N LYS A 33 11.24 13.38 11.72
CA LYS A 33 10.75 14.67 12.23
C LYS A 33 9.48 14.49 13.05
N PRO A 34 9.38 15.19 14.20
CA PRO A 34 8.15 15.21 14.97
C PRO A 34 6.97 15.62 14.08
N LEU A 35 5.83 14.93 14.24
CA LEU A 35 4.62 15.29 13.51
C LEU A 35 4.21 16.72 13.86
N GLU A 36 4.01 17.55 12.84
CA GLU A 36 3.49 18.90 13.07
C GLU A 36 2.11 18.80 13.73
N PRO A 37 1.84 19.56 14.81
CA PRO A 37 0.55 19.53 15.46
C PRO A 37 -0.54 19.99 14.51
N VAL A 38 -1.65 19.27 14.48
CA VAL A 38 -2.84 19.63 13.68
C VAL A 38 -3.69 20.60 14.50
N TYR A 39 -4.11 21.70 13.89
CA TYR A 39 -4.95 22.71 14.50
C TYR A 39 -6.37 22.65 13.95
N GLU A 40 -7.37 22.94 14.83
CA GLU A 40 -8.79 22.84 14.50
C GLU A 40 -9.17 23.69 13.29
N ASP A 41 -8.71 24.95 13.22
CA ASP A 41 -9.01 25.85 12.10
C ASP A 41 -8.48 25.33 10.77
N LEU A 42 -7.31 24.68 10.77
CA LEU A 42 -6.76 24.05 9.57
C LEU A 42 -7.61 22.86 9.12
N LEU A 43 -8.09 22.06 10.06
CA LEU A 43 -9.01 20.96 9.74
C LEU A 43 -10.34 21.47 9.17
N VAL A 44 -10.96 22.44 9.82
CA VAL A 44 -12.23 23.02 9.33
C VAL A 44 -12.05 23.63 7.95
N ALA A 45 -10.96 24.36 7.71
CA ALA A 45 -10.65 24.92 6.39
C ALA A 45 -10.42 23.84 5.33
N GLU A 46 -9.70 22.76 5.70
CA GLU A 46 -9.45 21.63 4.82
C GLU A 46 -10.76 20.87 4.51
N TYR A 47 -11.60 20.63 5.48
CA TYR A 47 -12.93 20.03 5.27
C TYR A 47 -13.79 20.89 4.33
N ALA A 48 -13.81 22.20 4.52
CA ALA A 48 -14.54 23.09 3.65
C ALA A 48 -14.01 23.04 2.21
N ARG A 49 -12.67 23.02 2.05
CA ARG A 49 -11.99 22.88 0.76
C ARG A 49 -12.34 21.56 0.07
N LEU A 50 -12.26 20.45 0.79
CA LEU A 50 -12.53 19.11 0.25
C LEU A 50 -13.99 18.94 -0.18
N ARG A 51 -14.94 19.50 0.57
CA ARG A 51 -16.35 19.54 0.20
C ARG A 51 -16.62 20.42 -1.03
N ALA A 52 -15.88 21.48 -1.20
CA ALA A 52 -15.98 22.39 -2.34
C ALA A 52 -15.28 21.90 -3.61
N ALA A 53 -14.29 21.01 -3.48
CA ALA A 53 -13.51 20.48 -4.59
C ALA A 53 -14.30 19.41 -5.36
N ARG A 54 -15.33 19.82 -6.10
CA ARG A 54 -16.05 18.96 -7.03
C ARG A 54 -15.34 18.98 -8.40
N SER A 55 -15.27 17.84 -9.04
CA SER A 55 -14.91 17.73 -10.43
C SER A 55 -16.19 17.54 -11.25
N ASP A 56 -16.28 18.21 -12.40
CA ASP A 56 -17.39 17.99 -13.34
C ASP A 56 -17.34 16.59 -13.96
N HIS A 57 -16.15 16.00 -13.96
CA HIS A 57 -15.88 14.67 -14.51
C HIS A 57 -15.75 13.64 -13.41
N ALA A 58 -16.43 12.49 -13.54
CA ALA A 58 -16.39 11.37 -12.63
C ALA A 58 -15.97 10.10 -13.40
N GLU A 59 -14.83 9.50 -13.04
CA GLU A 59 -14.30 8.33 -13.73
C GLU A 59 -13.65 7.36 -12.73
N SER A 60 -14.02 6.08 -12.80
CA SER A 60 -13.35 5.03 -12.05
C SER A 60 -12.05 4.62 -12.74
N ARG A 61 -10.93 4.79 -12.06
CA ARG A 61 -9.58 4.53 -12.62
C ARG A 61 -8.91 3.28 -12.09
N GLY A 62 -9.34 2.80 -10.94
CA GLY A 62 -8.78 1.62 -10.30
C GLY A 62 -9.41 0.31 -10.75
N PRO A 63 -8.81 -0.84 -10.39
CA PRO A 63 -9.49 -2.13 -10.50
C PRO A 63 -10.70 -2.18 -9.56
N VAL A 64 -11.89 -2.30 -10.12
CA VAL A 64 -13.14 -2.51 -9.40
C VAL A 64 -13.48 -3.99 -9.44
N TYR A 65 -13.74 -4.59 -8.30
CA TYR A 65 -14.02 -6.04 -8.19
C TYR A 65 -15.50 -6.35 -8.01
N ALA A 66 -16.27 -5.43 -7.46
CA ALA A 66 -17.72 -5.51 -7.39
C ALA A 66 -18.30 -4.10 -7.43
N CYS A 67 -19.41 -3.95 -8.13
CA CYS A 67 -20.18 -2.72 -8.15
C CYS A 67 -21.65 -3.06 -8.40
N ASP A 68 -22.49 -2.71 -7.45
CA ASP A 68 -23.94 -2.80 -7.56
C ASP A 68 -24.57 -1.58 -6.84
N ASN A 69 -25.88 -1.54 -6.67
CA ASN A 69 -26.55 -0.42 -6.01
C ASN A 69 -26.30 -0.33 -4.50
N THR A 70 -25.67 -1.32 -3.90
CA THR A 70 -25.37 -1.39 -2.47
C THR A 70 -23.91 -1.14 -2.18
N ILE A 71 -23.00 -1.78 -2.97
CA ILE A 71 -21.57 -1.77 -2.72
C ILE A 71 -20.76 -1.39 -3.96
N LEU A 72 -19.69 -0.66 -3.72
CA LEU A 72 -18.58 -0.45 -4.65
C LEU A 72 -17.30 -1.00 -3.99
N GLU A 73 -16.69 -2.04 -4.59
CA GLU A 73 -15.47 -2.65 -4.08
C GLU A 73 -14.30 -2.40 -5.04
N MET A 74 -13.27 -1.75 -4.53
CA MET A 74 -12.10 -1.36 -5.30
C MET A 74 -10.82 -1.92 -4.67
N ARG A 75 -9.77 -2.04 -5.50
CA ARG A 75 -8.42 -2.25 -4.98
C ARG A 75 -7.96 -0.99 -4.25
N CYS A 76 -7.38 -1.19 -3.07
CA CYS A 76 -6.60 -0.16 -2.40
C CYS A 76 -5.15 -0.63 -2.21
N GLY A 77 -4.28 0.28 -1.81
CA GLY A 77 -2.87 0.04 -1.61
C GLY A 77 -1.98 0.69 -2.66
N ALA A 78 -0.85 1.20 -2.18
CA ALA A 78 0.19 1.80 -3.02
C ALA A 78 1.21 0.76 -3.49
N MET A 79 2.04 1.16 -4.44
CA MET A 79 3.21 0.39 -4.90
C MET A 79 2.91 -1.00 -5.48
N GLU A 80 1.74 -1.20 -6.09
CA GLU A 80 1.44 -2.49 -6.74
C GLU A 80 2.42 -2.77 -7.91
N GLU A 81 2.92 -1.73 -8.56
CA GLU A 81 3.95 -1.84 -9.61
C GLU A 81 5.31 -2.35 -9.08
N LYS A 82 5.53 -2.31 -7.77
CA LYS A 82 6.74 -2.84 -7.13
C LYS A 82 6.58 -4.30 -6.68
N ARG A 83 5.39 -4.86 -6.80
CA ARG A 83 5.13 -6.25 -6.45
C ARG A 83 5.91 -7.19 -7.37
N GLY A 84 6.41 -8.28 -6.83
CA GLY A 84 7.27 -9.24 -7.51
C GLY A 84 8.73 -9.09 -7.13
N PHE A 85 9.18 -7.90 -6.70
CA PHE A 85 10.57 -7.66 -6.37
C PHE A 85 11.03 -8.47 -5.14
N VAL A 86 10.24 -8.47 -4.06
CA VAL A 86 10.58 -9.25 -2.86
C VAL A 86 10.48 -10.75 -3.14
N THR A 87 9.52 -11.17 -3.98
CA THR A 87 9.38 -12.57 -4.40
C THR A 87 10.63 -13.04 -5.18
N LEU A 88 11.17 -12.20 -6.07
CA LEU A 88 12.40 -12.51 -6.80
C LEU A 88 13.62 -12.60 -5.88
N ILE A 89 13.77 -11.65 -4.95
CA ILE A 89 14.82 -11.70 -3.93
C ILE A 89 14.69 -12.99 -3.11
N SER A 90 13.46 -13.32 -2.69
CA SER A 90 13.21 -14.55 -1.94
C SER A 90 13.61 -15.80 -2.75
N ALA A 91 13.24 -15.86 -4.03
CA ALA A 91 13.61 -16.96 -4.91
C ALA A 91 15.13 -17.13 -5.03
N PHE A 92 15.89 -16.03 -5.05
CA PHE A 92 17.35 -16.06 -5.06
C PHE A 92 17.93 -16.82 -3.87
N PHE A 93 17.35 -16.67 -2.66
CA PHE A 93 17.81 -17.38 -1.46
C PHE A 93 17.48 -18.89 -1.48
N PHE A 94 16.54 -19.32 -2.32
CA PHE A 94 16.26 -20.74 -2.52
C PHE A 94 17.13 -21.38 -3.61
N LEU A 95 17.86 -20.59 -4.41
CA LEU A 95 18.70 -21.09 -5.51
C LEU A 95 19.79 -22.09 -5.04
N PRO A 96 20.55 -21.84 -3.94
CA PRO A 96 21.51 -22.82 -3.44
C PRO A 96 20.87 -24.15 -3.07
N THR A 97 19.64 -24.13 -2.52
CA THR A 97 18.89 -25.33 -2.17
C THR A 97 18.46 -26.09 -3.43
N LEU A 98 18.00 -25.39 -4.48
CA LEU A 98 17.66 -26.01 -5.76
C LEU A 98 18.91 -26.63 -6.41
N VAL A 99 20.03 -25.91 -6.40
CA VAL A 99 21.31 -26.46 -6.92
C VAL A 99 21.74 -27.69 -6.13
N ALA A 100 21.54 -27.71 -4.81
CA ALA A 100 21.85 -28.88 -3.99
C ALA A 100 20.91 -30.06 -4.29
N THR A 101 19.61 -29.84 -4.49
CA THR A 101 18.64 -30.89 -4.80
C THR A 101 18.92 -31.60 -6.13
N GLU A 102 19.43 -30.87 -7.11
CA GLU A 102 19.83 -31.45 -8.41
C GLU A 102 21.25 -32.00 -8.38
N GLY A 103 22.18 -31.30 -7.72
CA GLY A 103 23.60 -31.66 -7.69
C GLY A 103 23.91 -32.89 -6.81
N ILE A 104 23.21 -33.04 -5.68
CA ILE A 104 23.46 -34.18 -4.79
C ILE A 104 23.15 -35.54 -5.46
N PRO A 105 21.99 -35.76 -6.11
CA PRO A 105 21.74 -37.01 -6.85
C PRO A 105 22.78 -37.30 -7.93
N ILE A 106 23.23 -36.26 -8.67
CA ILE A 106 24.26 -36.43 -9.74
C ILE A 106 25.55 -36.95 -9.15
N LEU A 107 25.98 -36.47 -7.97
CA LEU A 107 27.18 -36.96 -7.29
C LEU A 107 27.14 -38.46 -6.94
N PHE A 108 25.91 -39.01 -6.75
CA PHE A 108 25.72 -40.42 -6.42
C PHE A 108 25.44 -41.31 -7.63
N THR A 109 24.93 -40.78 -8.74
CA THR A 109 24.50 -41.53 -9.92
C THR A 109 25.56 -41.58 -11.02
N ASP A 110 26.66 -40.84 -10.90
CA ASP A 110 27.76 -40.85 -11.89
C ASP A 110 28.43 -42.24 -11.97
N PRO A 111 28.29 -42.96 -13.12
CA PRO A 111 28.83 -44.32 -13.28
C PRO A 111 30.35 -44.39 -13.21
N ASN A 112 31.05 -43.29 -13.51
CA ASN A 112 32.48 -43.17 -13.46
C ASN A 112 33.00 -42.90 -12.03
N ALA A 113 32.09 -42.86 -11.06
CA ALA A 113 32.35 -42.49 -9.68
C ALA A 113 32.67 -43.67 -8.77
N GLY A 114 33.45 -44.66 -9.24
CA GLY A 114 33.73 -45.91 -8.51
C GLY A 114 34.37 -45.79 -7.12
N HIS A 115 34.80 -44.60 -6.70
CA HIS A 115 35.27 -44.34 -5.33
C HIS A 115 34.90 -42.95 -4.86
N TRP A 116 34.44 -42.86 -3.60
CA TRP A 116 34.31 -41.60 -2.90
C TRP A 116 35.67 -40.88 -2.82
N SER A 117 35.78 -39.76 -3.49
CA SER A 117 36.95 -38.90 -3.40
C SER A 117 36.71 -37.78 -2.37
N ILE A 118 37.80 -37.28 -1.77
CA ILE A 118 37.78 -36.14 -0.86
C ILE A 118 37.10 -34.92 -1.53
N SER A 119 37.30 -34.75 -2.85
CA SER A 119 36.70 -33.67 -3.63
C SER A 119 35.16 -33.78 -3.70
N LYS A 120 34.61 -34.98 -3.86
CA LYS A 120 33.13 -35.19 -3.85
C LYS A 120 32.52 -34.91 -2.47
N ALA A 121 33.19 -35.35 -1.41
CA ALA A 121 32.77 -35.07 -0.04
C ALA A 121 32.82 -33.55 0.24
N ALA A 122 33.87 -32.85 -0.23
CA ALA A 122 33.95 -31.39 -0.08
C ALA A 122 32.82 -30.64 -0.83
N VAL A 123 32.50 -31.05 -2.07
CA VAL A 123 31.39 -30.48 -2.84
C VAL A 123 30.04 -30.72 -2.14
N LEU A 124 29.81 -31.92 -1.64
CA LEU A 124 28.58 -32.23 -0.90
C LEU A 124 28.43 -31.35 0.36
N ILE A 125 29.48 -31.27 1.16
CA ILE A 125 29.50 -30.43 2.37
C ILE A 125 29.25 -28.98 1.97
N LEU A 126 29.90 -28.45 0.93
CA LEU A 126 29.73 -27.11 0.45
C LEU A 126 28.26 -26.84 0.06
N LEU A 127 27.64 -27.72 -0.74
CA LEU A 127 26.22 -27.58 -1.17
C LEU A 127 25.28 -27.57 0.04
N VAL A 128 25.48 -28.47 1.00
CA VAL A 128 24.65 -28.53 2.21
C VAL A 128 24.82 -27.28 3.08
N VAL A 129 26.08 -26.86 3.31
CA VAL A 129 26.36 -25.64 4.12
C VAL A 129 25.82 -24.40 3.46
N MET A 130 26.03 -24.22 2.15
CA MET A 130 25.49 -23.05 1.41
C MET A 130 23.97 -23.03 1.44
N SER A 131 23.30 -24.17 1.27
CA SER A 131 21.84 -24.25 1.34
C SER A 131 21.34 -23.92 2.75
N ALA A 132 21.93 -24.53 3.78
CA ALA A 132 21.55 -24.26 5.16
C ALA A 132 21.77 -22.80 5.57
N ALA A 133 22.91 -22.23 5.21
CA ALA A 133 23.21 -20.81 5.47
C ALA A 133 22.24 -19.88 4.77
N SER A 134 21.94 -20.13 3.49
CA SER A 134 21.01 -19.33 2.70
C SER A 134 19.59 -19.39 3.29
N LEU A 135 19.09 -20.56 3.63
CA LEU A 135 17.78 -20.74 4.27
C LEU A 135 17.74 -20.08 5.66
N TYR A 136 18.80 -20.21 6.46
CA TYR A 136 18.88 -19.56 7.76
C TYR A 136 18.76 -18.03 7.64
N VAL A 137 19.54 -17.41 6.73
CA VAL A 137 19.48 -15.96 6.48
C VAL A 137 18.11 -15.56 6.00
N TYR A 138 17.52 -16.32 5.08
CA TYR A 138 16.18 -16.06 4.58
C TYR A 138 15.14 -16.06 5.70
N PHE A 139 15.02 -17.13 6.46
CA PHE A 139 14.00 -17.24 7.51
C PHE A 139 14.21 -16.25 8.66
N LYS A 140 15.46 -15.95 9.01
CA LYS A 140 15.77 -15.02 10.10
C LYS A 140 15.50 -13.56 9.74
N TYR A 141 15.81 -13.13 8.50
CA TYR A 141 15.81 -11.71 8.14
C TYR A 141 14.80 -11.33 7.05
N LEU A 142 14.61 -12.17 6.03
CA LEU A 142 13.84 -11.80 4.85
C LEU A 142 12.38 -12.27 4.87
N PHE A 143 12.07 -13.36 5.56
CA PHE A 143 10.74 -13.96 5.55
C PHE A 143 9.63 -12.96 5.95
N ARG A 144 9.91 -12.07 6.91
CA ARG A 144 8.97 -11.02 7.32
C ARG A 144 8.61 -10.07 6.16
N PHE A 145 9.58 -9.76 5.29
CA PHE A 145 9.34 -8.91 4.11
C PHE A 145 8.61 -9.69 3.01
N THR A 146 8.91 -10.97 2.85
CA THR A 146 8.19 -11.84 1.91
C THR A 146 6.70 -11.85 2.23
N ARG A 147 6.30 -11.81 3.50
CA ARG A 147 4.90 -11.73 3.93
C ARG A 147 4.21 -10.39 3.63
N LEU A 148 4.94 -9.36 3.24
CA LEU A 148 4.34 -8.11 2.72
C LEU A 148 3.91 -8.23 1.25
N GLU A 149 4.30 -9.30 0.58
CA GLU A 149 4.04 -9.49 -0.85
C GLU A 149 3.44 -10.85 -1.17
N SER A 150 3.91 -11.91 -0.51
CA SER A 150 3.49 -13.30 -0.70
C SER A 150 3.01 -13.91 0.61
N PHE A 151 2.22 -14.98 0.55
CA PHE A 151 1.62 -15.64 1.71
C PHE A 151 0.73 -14.71 2.56
N THR A 152 -0.03 -13.86 1.88
CA THR A 152 -0.95 -12.88 2.46
C THR A 152 -2.21 -12.73 1.58
N SER A 153 -3.09 -11.79 1.88
CA SER A 153 -4.21 -11.44 1.00
C SER A 153 -3.69 -10.95 -0.35
N ARG A 154 -4.30 -11.44 -1.46
CA ARG A 154 -3.87 -11.09 -2.82
C ARG A 154 -3.96 -9.60 -3.11
N HIS A 155 -5.03 -8.98 -2.66
CA HIS A 155 -5.28 -7.55 -2.81
C HIS A 155 -5.73 -6.96 -1.48
N LEU A 156 -5.35 -5.73 -1.23
CA LEU A 156 -6.03 -4.88 -0.27
C LEU A 156 -7.31 -4.39 -0.91
N LEU A 157 -8.40 -4.43 -0.18
CA LEU A 157 -9.71 -4.02 -0.69
C LEU A 157 -10.28 -2.90 0.17
N ILE A 158 -10.89 -1.94 -0.49
CA ILE A 158 -11.80 -0.98 0.10
C ILE A 158 -13.19 -1.21 -0.48
N ARG A 159 -14.19 -1.27 0.39
CA ARG A 159 -15.58 -1.44 0.01
C ARG A 159 -16.39 -0.29 0.57
N PHE A 160 -17.00 0.46 -0.29
CA PHE A 160 -17.95 1.51 0.04
C PHE A 160 -19.36 0.91 0.04
N ASN A 161 -20.09 1.06 1.13
CA ASN A 161 -21.47 0.59 1.24
C ASN A 161 -22.40 1.80 1.38
N ARG A 162 -23.17 2.05 0.33
CA ARG A 162 -24.07 3.21 0.24
C ARG A 162 -25.22 3.13 1.23
N ILE A 163 -25.76 1.94 1.46
CA ILE A 163 -26.94 1.75 2.31
C ILE A 163 -26.61 1.96 3.78
N THR A 164 -25.47 1.42 4.24
CA THR A 164 -25.05 1.57 5.64
C THR A 164 -24.25 2.85 5.89
N ARG A 165 -23.87 3.59 4.84
CA ARG A 165 -22.96 4.75 4.89
C ARG A 165 -21.65 4.41 5.62
N GLN A 166 -21.09 3.25 5.30
CA GLN A 166 -19.86 2.75 5.89
C GLN A 166 -18.84 2.37 4.83
N VAL A 167 -17.58 2.45 5.21
CA VAL A 167 -16.43 2.02 4.39
C VAL A 167 -15.73 0.89 5.11
N TYR A 168 -15.50 -0.19 4.41
CA TYR A 168 -14.82 -1.38 4.94
C TYR A 168 -13.44 -1.51 4.32
N LEU A 169 -12.43 -1.61 5.16
CA LEU A 169 -11.05 -1.85 4.75
C LEU A 169 -10.69 -3.31 5.00
N HIS A 170 -10.15 -3.99 4.01
CA HIS A 170 -9.62 -5.34 4.15
C HIS A 170 -8.11 -5.32 3.98
N ARG A 171 -7.40 -5.35 5.09
CA ARG A 171 -5.95 -5.35 5.16
C ARG A 171 -5.47 -6.57 5.96
N PRO A 172 -4.22 -7.03 5.75
CA PRO A 172 -3.61 -7.99 6.67
C PRO A 172 -3.49 -7.41 8.10
N PRO A 173 -3.47 -8.24 9.14
CA PRO A 173 -3.28 -7.77 10.52
C PRO A 173 -2.00 -6.93 10.70
N SER A 174 -0.94 -7.25 9.94
CA SER A 174 0.31 -6.48 9.93
C SER A 174 0.19 -5.06 9.37
N CYS A 175 -0.93 -4.72 8.74
CA CYS A 175 -1.21 -3.41 8.16
C CYS A 175 -2.50 -2.80 8.75
N GLY A 176 -2.89 -3.18 9.97
CA GLY A 176 -4.06 -2.64 10.68
C GLY A 176 -5.34 -3.46 10.56
N GLY A 177 -5.33 -4.60 9.86
CA GLY A 177 -6.46 -5.53 9.82
C GLY A 177 -7.70 -5.02 9.08
N ILE A 178 -8.84 -5.65 9.38
CA ILE A 178 -10.15 -5.23 8.85
C ILE A 178 -10.67 -4.07 9.71
N ALA A 179 -11.12 -3.00 9.06
CA ALA A 179 -11.71 -1.87 9.75
C ALA A 179 -13.04 -1.46 9.10
N VAL A 180 -14.00 -1.03 9.93
CA VAL A 180 -15.30 -0.48 9.57
C VAL A 180 -15.33 0.98 9.99
N LEU A 181 -15.43 1.90 9.03
CA LEU A 181 -15.28 3.33 9.24
C LEU A 181 -16.49 4.07 8.65
N PRO A 182 -16.89 5.23 9.21
CA PRO A 182 -18.01 5.99 8.69
C PRO A 182 -17.65 6.67 7.36
N TRP A 183 -18.61 6.73 6.44
CA TRP A 183 -18.45 7.48 5.19
C TRP A 183 -18.42 9.00 5.43
N ASP A 184 -19.21 9.46 6.38
CA ASP A 184 -19.43 10.91 6.59
C ASP A 184 -18.20 11.64 7.13
N ASP A 185 -17.26 10.92 7.75
CA ASP A 185 -16.00 11.45 8.31
C ASP A 185 -14.79 11.20 7.40
N ILE A 186 -15.02 10.79 6.19
CA ILE A 186 -13.95 10.49 5.22
C ILE A 186 -13.31 11.75 4.67
N HIS A 187 -11.98 11.72 4.54
CA HIS A 187 -11.19 12.74 3.87
C HIS A 187 -10.52 12.17 2.65
N HIS A 188 -10.25 13.00 1.67
CA HIS A 188 -9.41 12.63 0.56
C HIS A 188 -8.30 13.66 0.35
N ASP A 189 -7.20 13.21 -0.20
CA ASP A 189 -6.08 14.04 -0.63
C ASP A 189 -5.59 13.58 -2.00
N THR A 190 -5.15 14.55 -2.80
CA THR A 190 -4.70 14.33 -4.17
C THR A 190 -3.23 14.73 -4.29
N VAL A 191 -2.34 13.83 -3.88
CA VAL A 191 -0.90 14.06 -3.97
C VAL A 191 -0.38 13.56 -5.32
N PRO A 192 0.11 14.46 -6.22
CA PRO A 192 0.66 14.04 -7.51
C PRO A 192 1.80 13.02 -7.35
N GLY A 193 1.77 11.97 -8.18
CA GLY A 193 2.76 10.90 -8.15
C GLY A 193 2.44 9.75 -7.20
N VAL A 194 1.29 9.81 -6.52
CA VAL A 194 0.76 8.74 -5.66
C VAL A 194 -0.65 8.38 -6.14
N ASN A 195 -1.32 7.45 -5.47
CA ASN A 195 -2.74 7.17 -5.66
C ASN A 195 -3.59 8.21 -4.93
N LEU A 196 -4.90 8.25 -5.21
CA LEU A 196 -5.85 8.96 -4.37
C LEU A 196 -5.71 8.47 -2.92
N VAL A 197 -5.47 9.39 -1.99
CA VAL A 197 -5.40 9.09 -0.56
C VAL A 197 -6.77 9.31 0.05
N VAL A 198 -7.23 8.33 0.82
CA VAL A 198 -8.48 8.39 1.55
C VAL A 198 -8.18 8.11 3.01
N GLY A 199 -8.70 8.91 3.93
CA GLY A 199 -8.33 8.82 5.33
C GLY A 199 -9.43 9.25 6.30
N TRP A 200 -9.26 8.82 7.53
CA TRP A 200 -10.05 9.19 8.71
C TRP A 200 -9.09 9.67 9.80
N TYR A 201 -9.33 10.83 10.33
CA TYR A 201 -8.43 11.49 11.27
C TYR A 201 -9.16 11.87 12.56
N PRO A 202 -8.54 11.71 13.74
CA PRO A 202 -9.08 12.27 14.96
C PRO A 202 -9.26 13.80 14.84
N PRO A 203 -10.25 14.41 15.50
CA PRO A 203 -11.22 13.81 16.42
C PRO A 203 -12.46 13.22 15.74
N TYR A 204 -12.60 13.31 14.42
CA TYR A 204 -13.78 12.92 13.66
C TYR A 204 -13.83 11.40 13.34
N SER A 205 -12.76 10.68 13.63
CA SER A 205 -12.70 9.23 13.48
C SER A 205 -13.11 8.52 14.77
N PRO A 206 -13.76 7.34 14.71
CA PRO A 206 -14.00 6.51 15.91
C PRO A 206 -12.70 5.98 16.52
N LEU A 207 -11.57 6.10 15.81
CA LEU A 207 -10.25 5.66 16.24
C LEU A 207 -9.43 6.87 16.71
N PRO A 208 -8.65 6.76 17.79
CA PRO A 208 -7.82 7.83 18.32
C PRO A 208 -6.54 8.07 17.50
N PHE A 209 -6.41 7.45 16.33
CA PHE A 209 -5.27 7.56 15.43
C PHE A 209 -5.75 7.61 13.97
N PRO A 210 -4.94 8.16 13.05
CA PRO A 210 -5.30 8.27 11.65
C PRO A 210 -5.35 6.91 10.98
N ASN A 211 -6.32 6.71 10.09
CA ASN A 211 -6.46 5.55 9.25
C ASN A 211 -6.48 5.99 7.79
N MET A 212 -5.46 5.64 7.03
CA MET A 212 -5.30 6.06 5.64
C MET A 212 -5.18 4.87 4.72
N VAL A 213 -5.67 5.03 3.49
CA VAL A 213 -5.50 4.06 2.41
C VAL A 213 -5.31 4.77 1.07
N PHE A 214 -4.57 4.11 0.19
CA PHE A 214 -4.39 4.54 -1.18
C PHE A 214 -5.41 3.83 -2.05
N VAL A 215 -6.20 4.55 -2.82
CA VAL A 215 -7.27 4.01 -3.66
C VAL A 215 -6.92 4.18 -5.14
N GLY A 216 -7.38 3.23 -5.95
CA GLY A 216 -7.27 3.30 -7.40
C GLY A 216 -5.85 3.13 -7.95
N LYS A 217 -5.56 3.84 -9.02
CA LYS A 217 -4.29 3.83 -9.72
C LYS A 217 -3.44 5.04 -9.40
N LYS A 218 -2.12 4.83 -9.41
CA LYS A 218 -1.16 5.92 -9.36
C LYS A 218 -1.40 6.92 -10.48
N SER A 219 -1.40 8.23 -10.15
CA SER A 219 -1.52 9.31 -11.11
C SER A 219 -0.52 10.43 -10.82
N VAL A 220 -0.07 11.07 -11.88
CA VAL A 220 0.68 12.33 -11.82
C VAL A 220 -0.25 13.54 -11.96
N SER A 221 -1.49 13.32 -12.34
CA SER A 221 -2.50 14.37 -12.56
C SER A 221 -3.46 14.43 -11.37
N GLU A 222 -3.50 15.59 -10.74
CA GLU A 222 -4.49 15.90 -9.69
C GLU A 222 -5.92 15.83 -10.23
N PHE A 223 -6.14 16.21 -11.50
CA PHE A 223 -7.43 16.13 -12.15
C PHE A 223 -7.97 14.71 -12.20
N GLU A 224 -7.13 13.74 -12.56
CA GLU A 224 -7.51 12.33 -12.61
C GLU A 224 -7.87 11.76 -11.22
N MET A 225 -7.16 12.18 -10.18
CA MET A 225 -7.47 11.76 -8.81
C MET A 225 -8.77 12.40 -8.31
N LYS A 226 -9.02 13.67 -8.66
CA LYS A 226 -10.30 14.34 -8.36
C LYS A 226 -11.47 13.68 -9.08
N ALA A 227 -11.29 13.24 -10.33
CA ALA A 227 -12.29 12.52 -11.08
C ALA A 227 -12.63 11.15 -10.44
N GLU A 228 -11.62 10.43 -9.94
CA GLU A 228 -11.80 9.18 -9.21
C GLU A 228 -12.53 9.38 -7.87
N TRP A 229 -12.13 10.42 -7.12
CA TRP A 229 -12.85 10.80 -5.90
C TRP A 229 -14.31 11.16 -6.18
N GLU A 230 -14.56 11.98 -7.21
CA GLU A 230 -15.90 12.38 -7.60
C GLU A 230 -16.77 11.19 -8.01
N TYR A 231 -16.16 10.17 -8.65
CA TYR A 231 -16.84 8.92 -8.95
C TYR A 231 -17.32 8.21 -7.67
N ILE A 232 -16.44 8.06 -6.67
CA ILE A 232 -16.77 7.44 -5.39
C ILE A 232 -17.85 8.26 -4.66
N ARG A 233 -17.72 9.58 -4.64
CA ARG A 233 -18.67 10.48 -3.99
C ARG A 233 -20.05 10.39 -4.61
N ARG A 234 -20.17 10.50 -5.95
CA ARG A 234 -21.48 10.37 -6.63
C ARG A 234 -22.10 9.01 -6.39
N TYR A 235 -21.31 7.95 -6.45
CA TYR A 235 -21.80 6.62 -6.12
C TYR A 235 -22.40 6.56 -4.72
N MET A 236 -21.75 7.13 -3.72
CA MET A 236 -22.18 7.07 -2.33
C MET A 236 -23.36 8.02 -2.01
N ASP A 237 -23.35 9.22 -2.57
CA ASP A 237 -24.25 10.29 -2.17
C ASP A 237 -25.40 10.55 -3.15
N GLU A 238 -25.25 10.23 -4.44
CA GLU A 238 -26.19 10.67 -5.49
C GLU A 238 -27.04 9.53 -6.09
N GLY A 239 -26.81 8.27 -5.76
CA GLY A 239 -27.71 7.21 -6.21
C GLY A 239 -27.07 5.90 -6.67
N GLY A 240 -25.80 5.66 -6.42
CA GLY A 240 -25.14 4.42 -6.82
C GLY A 240 -24.91 4.36 -8.33
N LEU A 241 -25.28 3.24 -8.96
CA LEU A 241 -25.12 3.05 -10.41
C LEU A 241 -25.96 3.99 -11.28
N ASP A 242 -26.97 4.64 -10.72
CA ASP A 242 -27.78 5.62 -11.45
C ASP A 242 -27.08 6.97 -11.59
N ALA A 243 -26.08 7.23 -10.73
CA ALA A 243 -25.33 8.49 -10.69
C ALA A 243 -23.96 8.43 -11.34
N VAL A 244 -23.47 7.24 -11.66
CA VAL A 244 -22.12 7.02 -12.24
C VAL A 244 -22.14 5.98 -13.35
N ASP A 245 -21.23 6.11 -14.29
CA ASP A 245 -21.06 5.10 -15.33
C ASP A 245 -20.60 3.76 -14.72
N PRO A 246 -21.17 2.63 -15.16
CA PRO A 246 -20.78 1.32 -14.63
C PRO A 246 -19.31 1.03 -14.92
N PRO A 247 -18.51 0.66 -13.89
CA PRO A 247 -17.09 0.45 -14.08
C PRO A 247 -16.81 -0.91 -14.76
N ARG A 248 -15.66 -1.03 -15.39
CA ARG A 248 -15.17 -2.32 -15.85
C ARG A 248 -14.74 -3.17 -14.67
N LEU A 249 -15.44 -4.31 -14.48
CA LEU A 249 -15.10 -5.23 -13.40
C LEU A 249 -13.81 -5.99 -13.69
N SER A 250 -12.95 -6.01 -12.70
CA SER A 250 -11.68 -6.74 -12.72
C SER A 250 -11.84 -8.13 -12.12
N SER A 251 -11.13 -9.11 -12.66
CA SER A 251 -11.14 -10.46 -12.12
C SER A 251 -10.26 -10.57 -10.86
N HIS A 252 -10.73 -11.33 -9.87
CA HIS A 252 -9.92 -11.73 -8.72
C HIS A 252 -8.88 -12.82 -9.04
N LEU A 253 -8.91 -13.39 -10.24
CA LEU A 253 -7.95 -14.43 -10.63
C LEU A 253 -6.55 -13.85 -10.83
N PRO A 254 -5.50 -14.60 -10.48
CA PRO A 254 -4.11 -14.19 -10.67
C PRO A 254 -3.70 -14.36 -12.14
N LEU A 255 -4.19 -13.48 -12.98
CA LEU A 255 -3.94 -13.55 -14.43
C LEU A 255 -2.56 -12.98 -14.76
N PRO A 256 -1.73 -13.67 -15.56
CA PRO A 256 -0.38 -13.21 -15.87
C PRO A 256 -0.38 -11.82 -16.52
N TRP A 257 -1.28 -11.57 -17.49
CA TRP A 257 -1.34 -10.24 -18.13
C TRP A 257 -1.70 -9.10 -17.19
N ALA A 258 -2.49 -9.36 -16.12
CA ALA A 258 -2.79 -8.35 -15.12
C ALA A 258 -1.53 -7.98 -14.30
N ALA A 259 -0.69 -8.96 -13.98
CA ALA A 259 0.59 -8.74 -13.31
C ALA A 259 1.57 -7.95 -14.19
N PHE A 260 1.64 -8.26 -15.50
CA PHE A 260 2.44 -7.50 -16.45
C PHE A 260 1.89 -6.08 -16.65
N ALA A 261 0.58 -5.92 -16.83
CA ALA A 261 -0.05 -4.61 -16.99
C ALA A 261 0.23 -3.67 -15.81
N ALA A 262 0.26 -4.21 -14.58
CA ALA A 262 0.58 -3.44 -13.38
C ALA A 262 1.98 -2.82 -13.42
N GLN A 263 2.95 -3.45 -14.09
CA GLN A 263 4.31 -2.90 -14.23
C GLN A 263 4.33 -1.63 -15.11
N PHE A 264 3.41 -1.52 -16.05
CA PHE A 264 3.31 -0.37 -16.97
C PHE A 264 2.34 0.71 -16.48
N GLU A 265 1.60 0.45 -15.38
CA GLU A 265 0.58 1.36 -14.86
C GLU A 265 1.15 2.75 -14.55
N ALA A 266 2.32 2.81 -13.89
CA ALA A 266 3.02 4.07 -13.60
C ALA A 266 3.74 4.69 -14.81
N LEU A 267 4.05 3.88 -15.82
CA LEU A 267 4.81 4.31 -17.01
C LEU A 267 3.90 4.83 -18.13
N GLY A 268 2.62 4.44 -18.13
CA GLY A 268 1.68 4.78 -19.21
C GLY A 268 1.63 6.27 -19.57
N PRO A 269 1.49 7.21 -18.61
CA PRO A 269 1.48 8.64 -18.89
C PRO A 269 2.77 9.14 -19.53
N TYR A 270 3.93 8.62 -19.11
CA TYR A 270 5.24 9.02 -19.68
C TYR A 270 5.41 8.48 -21.10
N LEU A 271 4.95 7.26 -21.37
CA LEU A 271 5.10 6.64 -22.67
C LEU A 271 4.22 7.30 -23.74
N ARG A 272 3.05 7.81 -23.38
CA ARG A 272 2.14 8.49 -24.33
C ARG A 272 2.73 9.75 -24.96
N HIS A 273 3.60 10.45 -24.25
CA HIS A 273 4.18 11.73 -24.67
C HIS A 273 5.69 11.65 -24.92
N SER A 274 6.24 10.43 -24.96
CA SER A 274 7.70 10.21 -25.06
C SER A 274 8.17 10.09 -26.52
N GLY A 275 9.41 10.53 -26.74
CA GLY A 275 10.07 10.40 -28.04
C GLY A 275 10.64 9.00 -28.31
N PRO A 276 11.18 8.74 -29.52
CA PRO A 276 11.69 7.44 -29.93
C PRO A 276 12.82 6.90 -29.03
N LEU A 277 13.64 7.78 -28.46
CA LEU A 277 14.71 7.41 -27.54
C LEU A 277 14.22 6.76 -26.25
N THR A 278 13.09 7.26 -25.73
CA THR A 278 12.44 6.66 -24.55
C THR A 278 11.92 5.26 -24.88
N TRP A 279 11.34 5.06 -26.06
CA TRP A 279 10.89 3.75 -26.51
C TRP A 279 12.03 2.78 -26.70
N LEU A 280 13.19 3.21 -27.21
CA LEU A 280 14.40 2.40 -27.27
C LEU A 280 14.89 2.03 -25.86
N GLY A 281 14.90 2.98 -24.93
CA GLY A 281 15.21 2.72 -23.52
C GLY A 281 14.26 1.69 -22.90
N MET A 282 12.95 1.80 -23.17
CA MET A 282 11.96 0.83 -22.70
C MET A 282 12.19 -0.57 -23.28
N LEU A 283 12.60 -0.67 -24.55
CA LEU A 283 12.93 -1.95 -25.15
C LEU A 283 14.15 -2.59 -24.45
N LEU A 284 15.16 -1.79 -24.09
CA LEU A 284 16.34 -2.29 -23.37
C LEU A 284 16.00 -2.77 -21.94
N ILE A 285 15.06 -2.12 -21.25
CA ILE A 285 14.64 -2.51 -19.89
C ILE A 285 13.54 -3.60 -19.91
N SER A 286 12.93 -3.87 -21.06
CA SER A 286 11.82 -4.83 -21.17
C SER A 286 12.11 -6.22 -20.59
N PRO A 287 13.34 -6.82 -20.74
CA PRO A 287 13.63 -8.10 -20.09
C PRO A 287 13.53 -8.05 -18.56
N ALA A 288 13.99 -6.95 -17.95
CA ALA A 288 13.86 -6.77 -16.50
C ALA A 288 12.38 -6.62 -16.07
N LEU A 289 11.59 -5.88 -16.84
CA LEU A 289 10.14 -5.76 -16.59
C LEU A 289 9.42 -7.10 -16.73
N VAL A 290 9.82 -7.94 -17.68
CA VAL A 290 9.29 -9.30 -17.83
C VAL A 290 9.61 -10.13 -16.58
N VAL A 291 10.85 -10.11 -16.11
CA VAL A 291 11.26 -10.86 -14.90
C VAL A 291 10.49 -10.37 -13.67
N ILE A 292 10.35 -9.04 -13.48
CA ILE A 292 9.56 -8.48 -12.37
C ILE A 292 8.08 -8.86 -12.52
N GLY A 293 7.53 -8.80 -13.72
CA GLY A 293 6.15 -9.22 -14.02
C GLY A 293 5.90 -10.70 -13.70
N LEU A 294 6.85 -11.57 -14.00
CA LEU A 294 6.81 -12.99 -13.59
C LEU A 294 6.83 -13.13 -12.07
N GLY A 295 7.74 -12.42 -11.38
CA GLY A 295 7.80 -12.39 -9.91
C GLY A 295 6.47 -11.89 -9.31
N HIS A 296 5.87 -10.85 -9.90
CA HIS A 296 4.55 -10.35 -9.51
C HIS A 296 3.47 -11.43 -9.67
N TRP A 297 3.43 -12.10 -10.82
CA TRP A 297 2.47 -13.16 -11.05
C TRP A 297 2.63 -14.32 -10.07
N VAL A 298 3.86 -14.78 -9.82
CA VAL A 298 4.17 -15.80 -8.80
C VAL A 298 3.70 -15.34 -7.42
N SER A 299 3.97 -14.09 -7.04
CA SER A 299 3.45 -13.51 -5.81
C SER A 299 1.93 -13.61 -5.70
N LEU A 300 1.20 -13.27 -6.79
CA LEU A 300 -0.27 -13.40 -6.82
C LEU A 300 -0.74 -14.85 -6.66
N LEU A 301 -0.03 -15.82 -7.22
CA LEU A 301 -0.34 -17.25 -7.07
C LEU A 301 -0.14 -17.74 -5.63
N LEU A 302 0.88 -17.24 -4.94
CA LEU A 302 1.18 -17.58 -3.55
C LEU A 302 0.25 -16.89 -2.54
N CYS A 303 -0.62 -15.98 -2.99
CA CYS A 303 -1.56 -15.25 -2.15
C CYS A 303 -2.98 -15.81 -2.25
N TRP A 304 -3.72 -15.72 -1.14
CA TRP A 304 -5.12 -16.12 -1.14
C TRP A 304 -6.05 -14.96 -1.48
N ARG A 305 -7.23 -15.30 -1.99
CA ARG A 305 -8.30 -14.33 -2.23
C ARG A 305 -8.78 -13.76 -0.88
N PRO A 306 -8.83 -12.43 -0.72
CA PRO A 306 -9.42 -11.82 0.48
C PRO A 306 -10.89 -12.22 0.62
N ARG A 307 -11.31 -12.51 1.84
CA ARG A 307 -12.70 -12.90 2.15
C ARG A 307 -13.24 -11.98 3.24
N TRP A 308 -14.31 -11.30 2.95
CA TRP A 308 -14.99 -10.49 3.94
C TRP A 308 -15.68 -11.34 4.99
N PRO A 309 -15.69 -10.92 6.26
CA PRO A 309 -16.55 -11.50 7.29
C PRO A 309 -18.03 -11.48 6.87
N LYS A 310 -18.80 -12.45 7.37
CA LYS A 310 -20.23 -12.59 7.00
C LYS A 310 -21.02 -11.31 7.25
N ILE A 311 -20.81 -10.66 8.40
CA ILE A 311 -21.48 -9.42 8.77
C ILE A 311 -21.25 -8.28 7.74
N ILE A 312 -20.04 -8.16 7.19
CA ILE A 312 -19.71 -7.17 6.14
C ILE A 312 -20.26 -7.59 4.77
N ARG A 313 -20.30 -8.88 4.48
CA ARG A 313 -20.86 -9.37 3.21
C ARG A 313 -22.37 -9.16 3.12
N GLU A 314 -23.07 -9.25 4.24
CA GLU A 314 -24.53 -9.13 4.34
C GLU A 314 -24.95 -7.70 4.69
N ALA A 315 -24.01 -6.79 4.95
CA ALA A 315 -24.29 -5.40 5.30
C ALA A 315 -25.05 -4.67 4.18
N GLY A 316 -26.12 -3.98 4.54
CA GLY A 316 -26.99 -3.26 3.60
C GLY A 316 -28.06 -4.12 2.93
N LEU A 317 -28.08 -5.45 3.17
CA LEU A 317 -29.19 -6.28 2.73
C LEU A 317 -30.41 -6.10 3.65
N PRO A 318 -31.63 -6.22 3.12
CA PRO A 318 -32.84 -6.09 3.94
C PRO A 318 -32.86 -7.05 5.14
N GLY A 319 -33.11 -6.53 6.31
CA GLY A 319 -33.23 -7.30 7.56
C GLY A 319 -31.87 -7.80 8.13
N LYS A 320 -30.74 -7.37 7.58
CA LYS A 320 -29.42 -7.70 8.11
C LYS A 320 -28.87 -6.59 8.99
N PRO A 321 -28.11 -6.94 10.04
CA PRO A 321 -27.52 -5.95 10.94
C PRO A 321 -26.45 -5.13 10.24
N THR A 322 -26.37 -3.86 10.58
CA THR A 322 -25.24 -2.99 10.20
C THR A 322 -24.02 -3.37 11.04
N PRO A 323 -22.84 -3.61 10.44
CA PRO A 323 -21.62 -3.85 11.20
C PRO A 323 -21.32 -2.68 12.14
N PRO A 324 -20.87 -2.94 13.38
CA PRO A 324 -20.41 -1.88 14.27
C PRO A 324 -19.16 -1.20 13.70
N LEU A 325 -19.00 0.09 13.98
CA LEU A 325 -17.77 0.81 13.66
C LEU A 325 -16.60 0.22 14.45
N THR A 326 -15.44 0.14 13.83
CA THR A 326 -14.23 -0.30 14.51
C THR A 326 -13.80 0.72 15.56
N THR A 327 -13.56 0.25 16.76
CA THR A 327 -13.10 1.02 17.90
C THR A 327 -11.73 0.53 18.37
N ILE A 328 -11.15 1.23 19.32
CA ILE A 328 -9.85 0.82 19.90
C ILE A 328 -9.95 -0.54 20.61
N ASP A 329 -11.15 -0.92 21.09
CA ASP A 329 -11.35 -2.18 21.80
C ASP A 329 -11.34 -3.42 20.91
N ASP A 330 -11.45 -3.26 19.59
CA ASP A 330 -11.37 -4.34 18.63
C ASP A 330 -9.92 -4.83 18.40
N TYR A 331 -8.93 -4.10 18.93
CA TYR A 331 -7.53 -4.48 18.80
C TYR A 331 -7.04 -5.32 19.98
N PRO A 332 -6.07 -6.24 19.77
CA PRO A 332 -5.46 -7.02 20.84
C PRO A 332 -4.91 -6.11 21.96
N PRO A 333 -4.93 -6.56 23.24
CA PRO A 333 -4.56 -5.73 24.39
C PRO A 333 -3.19 -5.03 24.25
N GLU A 334 -2.16 -5.79 23.85
CA GLU A 334 -0.80 -5.26 23.66
C GLU A 334 -0.74 -4.15 22.59
N LEU A 335 -1.47 -4.34 21.50
CA LEU A 335 -1.54 -3.35 20.44
C LEU A 335 -2.37 -2.14 20.85
N ARG A 336 -3.45 -2.34 21.60
CA ARG A 336 -4.30 -1.27 22.14
C ARG A 336 -3.51 -0.36 23.06
N GLU A 337 -2.70 -0.88 23.96
CA GLU A 337 -1.84 -0.09 24.83
C GLU A 337 -0.90 0.80 24.04
N ALA A 338 -0.20 0.24 23.06
CA ALA A 338 0.70 1.01 22.19
C ALA A 338 -0.03 2.09 21.38
N LEU A 339 -1.25 1.81 20.88
CA LEU A 339 -2.05 2.76 20.12
C LEU A 339 -2.56 3.90 21.02
N LEU A 340 -2.94 3.61 22.25
CA LEU A 340 -3.40 4.61 23.22
C LEU A 340 -2.24 5.47 23.74
N GLU A 341 -1.07 4.87 23.98
CA GLU A 341 0.15 5.60 24.36
C GLU A 341 0.50 6.67 23.31
N ASN A 342 0.32 6.34 22.04
CA ASN A 342 0.64 7.25 20.94
C ASN A 342 -0.52 8.16 20.50
N ALA A 343 -1.71 8.00 21.10
CA ALA A 343 -2.90 8.78 20.71
C ALA A 343 -2.70 10.29 20.87
N HIS A 344 -1.91 10.72 21.85
CA HIS A 344 -1.59 12.15 22.10
C HIS A 344 -0.94 12.85 20.90
N ARG A 345 -0.28 12.11 20.02
CA ARG A 345 0.38 12.62 18.80
C ARG A 345 -0.63 13.14 17.76
N TRP A 346 -1.85 12.66 17.83
CA TRP A 346 -2.91 12.94 16.89
C TRP A 346 -3.99 13.87 17.44
N VAL A 347 -3.76 14.42 18.63
CA VAL A 347 -4.70 15.35 19.26
C VAL A 347 -4.71 16.66 18.47
N VAL A 348 -5.91 17.05 18.07
CA VAL A 348 -6.13 18.36 17.42
C VAL A 348 -6.05 19.46 18.47
N ARG A 349 -5.21 20.44 18.23
CA ARG A 349 -5.09 21.61 19.09
C ARG A 349 -6.15 22.64 18.72
N PRO A 350 -6.84 23.25 19.71
CA PRO A 350 -7.80 24.30 19.42
C PRO A 350 -7.11 25.54 18.83
N GLY A 351 -7.83 26.22 17.91
CA GLY A 351 -7.40 27.48 17.32
C GLY A 351 -6.50 27.35 16.10
N SER A 352 -5.77 28.40 15.82
CA SER A 352 -4.93 28.57 14.63
C SER A 352 -3.45 28.23 14.91
N PRO A 353 -2.71 27.73 13.92
CA PRO A 353 -1.26 27.55 14.04
C PRO A 353 -0.56 28.89 14.24
N PRO A 354 0.58 28.94 14.96
CA PRO A 354 1.36 30.14 15.07
C PRO A 354 1.78 30.65 13.67
N PRO A 355 1.82 31.95 13.46
CA PRO A 355 2.22 32.52 12.17
C PRO A 355 3.61 31.99 11.81
N ARG A 356 3.74 31.42 10.60
CA ARG A 356 5.03 30.94 10.10
C ARG A 356 6.04 32.08 10.16
N PRO A 357 7.23 31.89 10.70
CA PRO A 357 8.27 32.91 10.66
C PRO A 357 8.46 33.30 9.18
N LYS A 358 8.40 34.61 8.89
CA LYS A 358 8.61 35.10 7.52
C LYS A 358 9.95 34.53 7.06
N ARG A 359 9.94 33.63 6.09
CA ARG A 359 11.18 33.19 5.42
C ARG A 359 11.83 34.46 4.91
N PHE A 360 13.01 34.78 5.41
CA PHE A 360 13.84 35.84 4.85
C PHE A 360 13.95 35.56 3.35
N SER A 361 13.27 36.40 2.55
CA SER A 361 13.37 36.33 1.11
C SER A 361 14.76 36.81 0.76
N LEU A 362 15.64 35.92 0.37
CA LEU A 362 16.97 36.25 -0.17
C LEU A 362 16.92 37.06 -1.46
N LYS A 363 15.72 37.32 -2.03
CA LYS A 363 15.53 38.17 -3.20
C LYS A 363 15.97 39.63 -2.99
N GLY A 364 15.95 40.15 -1.76
CA GLY A 364 16.39 41.53 -1.50
C GLY A 364 17.91 41.71 -1.38
N SER A 365 18.69 40.66 -1.27
CA SER A 365 20.15 40.74 -1.08
C SER A 365 20.95 40.94 -2.37
N TRP A 366 20.40 40.59 -3.52
CA TRP A 366 21.11 40.65 -4.80
C TRP A 366 20.97 42.02 -5.53
N GLU A 367 19.87 42.75 -5.29
CA GLU A 367 19.64 44.04 -5.89
C GLU A 367 20.47 45.17 -5.24
N ASN A 368 20.82 45.04 -3.98
CA ASN A 368 21.64 46.02 -3.26
C ASN A 368 23.16 45.91 -3.48
N ARG A 369 23.65 44.94 -4.28
CA ARG A 369 25.07 44.82 -4.65
C ARG A 369 25.41 45.43 -6.04
N LYS A 370 24.45 46.03 -6.68
CA LYS A 370 24.65 46.69 -8.00
C LYS A 370 24.39 48.20 -7.96
N ARG A 371 24.60 48.83 -6.80
CA ARG A 371 24.71 50.29 -6.71
C ARG A 371 26.06 50.68 -6.16
#